data_999b72c86bbf85ab3713ae2de4c8756d
#
_entry.id   999b72c86bbf85ab3713ae2de4c8756d
#
_cell.length_a   1.000
_cell.length_b   1.000
_cell.length_c   1.000
_cell.angle_alpha   90.00
_cell.angle_beta   90.00
_cell.angle_gamma   90.00
#
_symmetry.space_group_name_H-M   'P 1'
#
loop_
_entity.id
_entity.type
_entity.pdbx_description
1 polymer ?
#
loop_
_entity_poly.entity_id
_entity_poly.type
_entity_poly.pdbx_seq_one_letter_code
_entity_poly.pdbx_strand_id
1 'polypeptide(L)'
;ILRHFDADMPEVAFHTDIRSPKLKDLQNCRTLCVHWYDPASRVQIRLIASATVHHQDGRTEQAWQSSRTTSRACYGTENAPGTTMNQFPPAPPIPHENDHRGYAHFVVVACHFEELDVLTLHASGHQRVLLSVKHSPATWSIIAP
;
A
#
# COMPACT_ATOMS: atom_id res chain seq x y z
N ILE A 1 -2.22 -4.28 1.29
CA ILE A 1 -1.35 -5.17 0.51
C ILE A 1 -0.75 -4.33 -0.62
N LEU A 2 0.58 -4.34 -0.77
CA LEU A 2 1.28 -3.73 -1.89
C LEU A 2 0.77 -4.33 -3.20
N ARG A 3 0.49 -3.48 -4.19
CA ARG A 3 -0.08 -3.89 -5.49
C ARG A 3 0.77 -3.49 -6.67
N HIS A 4 1.56 -2.45 -6.52
CA HIS A 4 2.39 -1.92 -7.60
C HIS A 4 3.70 -1.40 -7.03
N PHE A 5 4.77 -1.57 -7.79
CA PHE A 5 6.07 -0.95 -7.61
C PHE A 5 6.56 -0.51 -8.99
N ASP A 6 6.97 0.73 -9.11
CA ASP A 6 7.59 1.27 -10.31
C ASP A 6 9.05 1.58 -10.01
N ALA A 7 9.96 0.97 -10.77
CA ALA A 7 11.39 1.15 -10.58
C ALA A 7 11.91 2.44 -11.25
N ASP A 8 11.22 2.93 -12.27
CA ASP A 8 11.59 4.14 -13.02
C ASP A 8 11.04 5.40 -12.34
N MET A 9 9.90 5.27 -11.68
CA MET A 9 9.35 6.26 -10.77
C MET A 9 9.29 5.66 -9.37
N PRO A 10 9.96 6.26 -8.35
CA PRO A 10 10.02 5.70 -6.99
C PRO A 10 8.65 5.76 -6.32
N GLU A 11 7.79 4.85 -6.73
CA GLU A 11 6.41 4.76 -6.29
C GLU A 11 6.04 3.32 -5.89
N VAL A 12 5.33 3.21 -4.79
CA VAL A 12 4.59 2.00 -4.42
C VAL A 12 3.11 2.34 -4.29
N ALA A 13 2.22 1.43 -4.64
CA ALA A 13 0.79 1.67 -4.49
C ALA A 13 0.07 0.53 -3.76
N PHE A 14 -0.96 0.88 -3.02
CA PHE A 14 -1.86 -0.08 -2.38
C PHE A 14 -3.32 0.30 -2.59
N HIS A 15 -4.18 -0.71 -2.53
CA HIS A 15 -5.62 -0.52 -2.63
C HIS A 15 -6.26 -0.50 -1.25
N THR A 16 -7.26 0.34 -1.07
CA THR A 16 -8.03 0.46 0.17
C THR A 16 -9.47 0.89 -0.11
N ASP A 17 -10.27 0.91 0.94
CA ASP A 17 -11.67 1.37 0.92
C ASP A 17 -11.73 2.84 1.31
N ILE A 18 -12.50 3.66 0.60
CA ILE A 18 -12.69 5.09 0.89
C ILE A 18 -13.21 5.34 2.31
N ARG A 19 -13.98 4.38 2.83
CA ARG A 19 -14.58 4.43 4.18
C ARG A 19 -13.57 4.06 5.29
N SER A 20 -12.35 3.63 4.92
CA SER A 20 -11.32 3.24 5.89
C SER A 20 -10.81 4.44 6.68
N PRO A 21 -10.62 4.34 8.01
CA PRO A 21 -10.09 5.43 8.84
C PRO A 21 -8.78 6.03 8.32
N LYS A 22 -7.89 5.21 7.73
CA LYS A 22 -6.62 5.69 7.16
C LYS A 22 -6.78 6.75 6.08
N LEU A 23 -7.90 6.77 5.35
CA LEU A 23 -8.16 7.80 4.34
C LEU A 23 -8.45 9.16 4.98
N LYS A 24 -9.11 9.16 6.14
CA LYS A 24 -9.31 10.37 6.94
C LYS A 24 -7.96 10.90 7.46
N ASP A 25 -7.07 9.99 7.90
CA ASP A 25 -5.74 10.38 8.35
C ASP A 25 -4.93 11.01 7.21
N LEU A 26 -4.98 10.43 6.00
CA LEU A 26 -4.30 10.94 4.80
C LEU A 26 -4.85 12.29 4.29
N GLN A 27 -6.09 12.63 4.60
CA GLN A 27 -6.62 13.98 4.33
C GLN A 27 -5.93 15.05 5.19
N ASN A 28 -5.58 14.68 6.43
CA ASN A 28 -4.91 15.59 7.37
C ASN A 28 -3.38 15.61 7.19
N CYS A 29 -2.79 14.45 6.88
CA CYS A 29 -1.35 14.31 6.68
C CYS A 29 -1.08 13.34 5.53
N ARG A 30 -0.50 13.83 4.45
CA ARG A 30 -0.18 13.01 3.28
C ARG A 30 1.09 12.18 3.45
N THR A 31 1.85 12.39 4.51
CA THR A 31 3.05 11.63 4.79
C THR A 31 2.68 10.34 5.51
N LEU A 32 3.21 9.23 5.01
CA LEU A 32 3.05 7.91 5.61
C LEU A 32 4.36 7.13 5.59
N CYS A 33 4.47 6.16 6.48
CA CYS A 33 5.55 5.19 6.46
C CYS A 33 5.02 3.86 5.94
N VAL A 34 5.64 3.35 4.88
CA VAL A 34 5.43 1.96 4.45
C VAL A 34 6.53 1.10 5.06
N HIS A 35 6.12 0.08 5.80
CA HIS A 35 7.03 -0.84 6.45
C HIS A 35 6.77 -2.26 5.97
N TRP A 36 7.84 -2.94 5.57
CA TRP A 36 7.81 -4.32 5.15
C TRP A 36 8.91 -5.10 5.86
N TYR A 37 8.61 -6.34 6.23
CA TYR A 37 9.57 -7.29 6.77
C TYR A 37 9.41 -8.65 6.07
N ASP A 38 10.53 -9.16 5.55
CA ASP A 38 10.60 -10.52 5.02
C ASP A 38 11.35 -11.42 6.04
N PRO A 39 10.64 -12.37 6.68
CA PRO A 39 11.25 -13.23 7.67
C PRO A 39 12.24 -14.24 7.08
N ALA A 40 12.12 -14.58 5.78
CA ALA A 40 13.01 -15.54 5.14
C ALA A 40 14.41 -14.92 4.92
N SER A 41 14.48 -13.72 4.39
CA SER A 41 15.74 -12.99 4.20
C SER A 41 16.16 -12.19 5.43
N ARG A 42 15.27 -12.04 6.42
CA ARG A 42 15.45 -11.16 7.60
C ARG A 42 15.72 -9.70 7.22
N VAL A 43 15.10 -9.25 6.14
CA VAL A 43 15.21 -7.88 5.65
C VAL A 43 13.98 -7.10 6.03
N GLN A 44 14.22 -5.94 6.63
CA GLN A 44 13.21 -4.92 6.88
C GLN A 44 13.42 -3.77 5.90
N ILE A 45 12.35 -3.34 5.25
CA ILE A 45 12.34 -2.15 4.40
C ILE A 45 11.36 -1.16 5.00
N ARG A 46 11.81 0.08 5.13
CA ARG A 46 10.99 1.21 5.55
C ARG A 46 11.18 2.36 4.57
N LEU A 47 10.09 2.93 4.13
CA LEU A 47 10.11 4.13 3.31
C LEU A 47 9.14 5.17 3.85
N ILE A 48 9.57 6.41 3.85
CA ILE A 48 8.72 7.57 4.12
C ILE A 48 8.24 8.07 2.77
N ALA A 49 6.94 8.14 2.59
CA ALA A 49 6.34 8.47 1.31
C ALA A 49 5.29 9.57 1.42
N SER A 50 5.12 10.31 0.35
CA SER A 50 4.01 11.23 0.15
C SER A 50 2.88 10.51 -0.59
N ALA A 51 1.68 10.49 -0.01
CA ALA A 51 0.53 9.80 -0.56
C ALA A 51 -0.30 10.69 -1.48
N THR A 52 -0.67 10.15 -2.63
CA THR A 52 -1.73 10.67 -3.51
C THR A 52 -2.89 9.68 -3.53
N VAL A 53 -4.06 10.17 -3.20
CA VAL A 53 -5.29 9.35 -3.16
C VAL A 53 -6.02 9.48 -4.49
N HIS A 54 -6.22 8.36 -5.17
CA HIS A 54 -6.96 8.24 -6.41
C HIS A 54 -8.31 7.58 -6.13
N HIS A 55 -9.41 8.22 -6.58
CA HIS A 55 -10.76 7.72 -6.42
C HIS A 55 -11.61 8.11 -7.61
N GLN A 56 -12.28 7.14 -8.23
CA GLN A 56 -13.16 7.36 -9.39
C GLN A 56 -12.47 8.10 -10.56
N ASP A 57 -11.21 7.78 -10.81
CA ASP A 57 -10.40 8.30 -11.90
C ASP A 57 -9.86 7.16 -12.78
N GLY A 58 -9.17 7.51 -13.87
CA GLY A 58 -8.63 6.51 -14.81
C GLY A 58 -7.66 5.52 -14.17
N ARG A 59 -6.92 5.92 -13.13
CA ARG A 59 -6.01 5.04 -12.39
C ARG A 59 -6.78 4.02 -11.55
N THR A 60 -7.81 4.45 -10.86
CA THR A 60 -8.66 3.53 -10.08
C THR A 60 -9.43 2.58 -10.99
N GLU A 61 -9.89 3.03 -12.14
CA GLU A 61 -10.59 2.18 -13.10
C GLU A 61 -9.65 1.08 -13.64
N GLN A 62 -8.47 1.42 -14.09
CA GLN A 62 -7.47 0.47 -14.56
C GLN A 62 -7.09 -0.55 -13.46
N ALA A 63 -6.87 -0.08 -12.22
CA ALA A 63 -6.56 -0.93 -11.08
C ALA A 63 -7.73 -1.85 -10.71
N TRP A 64 -8.96 -1.36 -10.80
CA TRP A 64 -10.16 -2.17 -10.58
C TRP A 64 -10.27 -3.28 -11.62
N GLN A 65 -10.17 -2.95 -12.89
CA GLN A 65 -10.27 -3.92 -13.99
C GLN A 65 -9.20 -5.00 -13.92
N SER A 66 -7.97 -4.67 -13.49
CA SER A 66 -6.88 -5.63 -13.30
C SER A 66 -6.96 -6.42 -12.00
N SER A 67 -7.85 -6.04 -11.07
CA SER A 67 -7.99 -6.73 -9.79
C SER A 67 -8.80 -8.03 -9.93
N ARG A 68 -8.40 -9.07 -9.18
CA ARG A 68 -9.18 -10.33 -9.11
C ARG A 68 -10.56 -10.08 -8.52
N THR A 69 -11.58 -10.76 -9.03
CA THR A 69 -12.96 -10.67 -8.54
C THR A 69 -13.07 -10.95 -7.04
N THR A 70 -12.32 -11.92 -6.53
CA THR A 70 -12.23 -12.22 -5.08
C THR A 70 -11.70 -11.04 -4.26
N SER A 71 -10.80 -10.24 -4.81
CA SER A 71 -10.30 -9.03 -4.15
C SER A 71 -11.33 -7.90 -4.19
N ARG A 72 -12.11 -7.79 -5.28
CA ARG A 72 -13.18 -6.79 -5.43
C ARG A 72 -14.32 -7.02 -4.43
N ALA A 73 -14.59 -8.27 -4.06
CA ALA A 73 -15.62 -8.63 -3.09
C ALA A 73 -15.51 -7.86 -1.76
N CYS A 74 -14.29 -7.57 -1.31
CA CYS A 74 -14.04 -6.85 -0.07
C CYS A 74 -14.58 -5.40 -0.06
N TYR A 75 -14.77 -4.79 -1.23
CA TYR A 75 -15.26 -3.40 -1.36
C TYR A 75 -16.78 -3.33 -1.47
N GLY A 76 -17.45 -4.45 -1.79
CA GLY A 76 -18.90 -4.55 -1.88
C GLY A 76 -19.60 -4.81 -0.54
N THR A 77 -18.87 -4.81 0.58
CA THR A 77 -19.43 -5.07 1.90
C THR A 77 -20.25 -3.90 2.42
N GLU A 78 -21.31 -4.17 3.18
CA GLU A 78 -22.18 -3.15 3.76
C GLU A 78 -21.42 -2.33 4.82
N ASN A 79 -20.70 -3.01 5.71
CA ASN A 79 -19.97 -2.37 6.80
C ASN A 79 -18.63 -1.83 6.32
N ALA A 80 -18.30 -0.60 6.74
CA ALA A 80 -17.00 0.00 6.50
C ALA A 80 -15.88 -0.75 7.24
N PRO A 81 -14.63 -0.76 6.71
CA PRO A 81 -13.50 -1.31 7.43
C PRO A 81 -13.30 -0.62 8.79
N GLY A 82 -13.10 -1.42 9.84
CA GLY A 82 -12.94 -0.94 11.21
C GLY A 82 -14.24 -0.75 12.00
N THR A 83 -15.41 -1.08 11.40
CA THR A 83 -16.67 -1.09 12.13
C THR A 83 -16.65 -2.18 13.22
N THR A 84 -16.99 -1.81 14.46
CA THR A 84 -17.15 -2.77 15.56
C THR A 84 -18.37 -3.65 15.31
N MET A 85 -18.18 -4.96 15.41
CA MET A 85 -19.21 -5.96 15.17
C MET A 85 -19.28 -6.95 16.33
N ASN A 86 -20.48 -7.48 16.60
CA ASN A 86 -20.70 -8.46 17.67
C ASN A 86 -20.36 -9.90 17.24
N GLN A 87 -20.23 -10.14 15.93
CA GLN A 87 -19.87 -11.44 15.37
C GLN A 87 -19.11 -11.27 14.06
N PHE A 88 -18.37 -12.28 13.64
CA PHE A 88 -17.70 -12.26 12.33
C PHE A 88 -18.73 -12.18 11.20
N PRO A 89 -18.57 -11.28 10.23
CA PRO A 89 -19.44 -11.23 9.07
C PRO A 89 -19.27 -12.48 8.21
N PRO A 90 -20.29 -12.91 7.48
CA PRO A 90 -20.13 -13.94 6.47
C PRO A 90 -19.16 -13.48 5.38
N ALA A 91 -18.54 -14.45 4.69
CA ALA A 91 -17.72 -14.13 3.54
C ALA A 91 -18.54 -13.37 2.48
N PRO A 92 -18.06 -12.25 1.94
CA PRO A 92 -18.78 -11.53 0.91
C PRO A 92 -18.90 -12.39 -0.35
N PRO A 93 -20.05 -12.32 -1.06
CA PRO A 93 -20.23 -13.03 -2.31
C PRO A 93 -19.18 -12.54 -3.34
N ILE A 94 -18.61 -13.48 -4.08
CA ILE A 94 -17.66 -13.14 -5.14
C ILE A 94 -18.45 -12.50 -6.30
N PRO A 95 -18.13 -11.26 -6.70
CA PRO A 95 -18.82 -10.59 -7.78
C PRO A 95 -18.48 -11.22 -9.13
N HIS A 96 -19.37 -11.08 -10.11
CA HIS A 96 -19.07 -11.42 -11.48
C HIS A 96 -18.01 -10.45 -12.06
N GLU A 97 -17.39 -10.83 -13.17
CA GLU A 97 -16.28 -10.08 -13.77
C GLU A 97 -16.66 -8.62 -14.10
N ASN A 98 -17.89 -8.41 -14.57
CA ASN A 98 -18.45 -7.09 -14.91
C ASN A 98 -19.24 -6.43 -13.75
N ASP A 99 -19.11 -6.94 -12.54
CA ASP A 99 -19.80 -6.38 -11.38
C ASP A 99 -19.00 -5.22 -10.81
N HIS A 100 -19.56 -4.04 -10.87
CA HIS A 100 -18.97 -2.80 -10.35
C HIS A 100 -19.44 -2.45 -8.93
N ARG A 101 -20.21 -3.34 -8.28
CA ARG A 101 -20.57 -3.15 -6.86
C ARG A 101 -19.28 -3.08 -6.04
N GLY A 102 -19.13 -2.05 -5.26
CA GLY A 102 -17.92 -1.79 -4.49
C GLY A 102 -16.90 -0.90 -5.19
N TYR A 103 -16.98 -0.64 -6.50
CA TYR A 103 -16.09 0.30 -7.18
C TYR A 103 -16.18 1.71 -6.55
N ALA A 104 -17.37 2.12 -6.14
CA ALA A 104 -17.57 3.39 -5.44
C ALA A 104 -16.77 3.50 -4.11
N HIS A 105 -16.37 2.38 -3.54
CA HIS A 105 -15.55 2.35 -2.32
C HIS A 105 -14.06 2.09 -2.60
N PHE A 106 -13.71 1.76 -3.84
CA PHE A 106 -12.36 1.39 -4.21
C PHE A 106 -11.46 2.61 -4.38
N VAL A 107 -10.31 2.58 -3.75
CA VAL A 107 -9.31 3.65 -3.76
C VAL A 107 -7.94 3.06 -4.02
N VAL A 108 -7.15 3.75 -4.86
CA VAL A 108 -5.72 3.53 -5.02
C VAL A 108 -4.98 4.63 -4.28
N VAL A 109 -4.07 4.27 -3.40
CA VAL A 109 -3.14 5.20 -2.75
C VAL A 109 -1.76 4.99 -3.36
N ALA A 110 -1.30 5.97 -4.11
CA ALA A 110 0.04 6.05 -4.66
C ALA A 110 0.97 6.71 -3.64
N CYS A 111 2.10 6.09 -3.37
CA CYS A 111 3.06 6.52 -2.36
C CYS A 111 4.41 6.78 -3.04
N HIS A 112 4.71 8.04 -3.28
CA HIS A 112 5.99 8.47 -3.83
C HIS A 112 7.01 8.60 -2.71
N PHE A 113 8.18 8.02 -2.91
CA PHE A 113 9.26 8.07 -1.92
C PHE A 113 10.57 8.50 -2.58
N GLU A 114 11.46 9.04 -1.77
CA GLU A 114 12.78 9.49 -2.19
C GLU A 114 13.90 8.68 -1.54
N GLU A 115 13.57 7.99 -0.46
CA GLU A 115 14.55 7.23 0.33
C GLU A 115 13.96 5.88 0.79
N LEU A 116 14.79 4.85 0.73
CA LEU A 116 14.52 3.54 1.34
C LEU A 116 15.54 3.28 2.44
N ASP A 117 15.04 2.90 3.60
CA ASP A 117 15.83 2.46 4.74
C ASP A 117 15.75 0.93 4.81
N VAL A 118 16.85 0.27 4.56
CA VAL A 118 16.95 -1.19 4.49
C VAL A 118 17.80 -1.69 5.64
N LEU A 119 17.22 -2.51 6.50
CA LEU A 119 17.87 -3.14 7.64
C LEU A 119 17.89 -4.65 7.45
N THR A 120 19.07 -5.23 7.42
CA THR A 120 19.27 -6.68 7.40
C THR A 120 19.69 -7.16 8.78
N LEU A 121 18.96 -8.15 9.31
CA LEU A 121 19.19 -8.69 10.66
C LEU A 121 20.13 -9.89 10.58
N HIS A 122 21.36 -9.76 11.11
CA HIS A 122 22.35 -10.81 11.21
C HIS A 122 22.72 -11.09 12.66
N ALA A 123 23.00 -12.35 12.96
CA ALA A 123 23.49 -12.76 14.29
C ALA A 123 24.89 -12.17 14.60
N SER A 124 25.70 -11.93 13.57
CA SER A 124 27.04 -11.35 13.67
C SER A 124 27.05 -9.80 13.66
N GLY A 125 25.90 -9.16 13.66
CA GLY A 125 25.75 -7.72 13.59
C GLY A 125 24.79 -7.31 12.46
N HIS A 126 23.91 -6.36 12.77
CA HIS A 126 22.94 -5.85 11.81
C HIS A 126 23.62 -4.94 10.80
N GLN A 127 23.07 -4.89 9.58
CA GLN A 127 23.53 -4.02 8.50
C GLN A 127 22.37 -3.12 8.08
N ARG A 128 22.63 -1.81 8.01
CA ARG A 128 21.61 -0.84 7.62
C ARG A 128 22.12 0.09 6.55
N VAL A 129 21.33 0.25 5.50
CA VAL A 129 21.64 1.07 4.33
C VAL A 129 20.48 2.01 4.08
N LEU A 130 20.80 3.27 3.85
CA LEU A 130 19.88 4.27 3.33
C LEU A 130 20.16 4.42 1.83
N LEU A 131 19.16 4.11 1.00
CA LEU A 131 19.20 4.31 -0.44
C LEU A 131 18.41 5.57 -0.78
N SER A 132 19.03 6.54 -1.42
CA SER A 132 18.38 7.73 -1.97
C SER A 132 18.16 7.59 -3.46
N VAL A 133 16.92 7.82 -3.90
CA VAL A 133 16.50 7.79 -5.31
C VAL A 133 16.15 9.19 -5.84
N LYS A 134 16.52 10.25 -5.09
CA LYS A 134 16.33 11.67 -5.49
C LYS A 134 17.04 12.04 -6.77
N HIS A 135 18.13 11.35 -7.06
CA HIS A 135 19.01 11.63 -8.19
C HIS A 135 19.26 10.36 -9.00
N SER A 136 19.58 10.55 -10.28
CA SER A 136 20.05 9.46 -11.14
C SER A 136 21.56 9.67 -11.41
N PRO A 137 22.41 8.66 -11.11
CA PRO A 137 22.10 7.39 -10.49
C PRO A 137 21.72 7.51 -9.01
N ALA A 138 20.97 6.53 -8.50
CA ALA A 138 20.66 6.43 -7.08
C ALA A 138 21.93 6.31 -6.23
N THR A 139 21.93 6.90 -5.05
CA THR A 139 23.06 6.86 -4.11
C THR A 139 22.67 6.08 -2.85
N TRP A 140 23.67 5.54 -2.17
CA TRP A 140 23.44 4.80 -0.93
C TRP A 140 24.50 5.13 0.13
N SER A 141 24.11 4.98 1.38
CA SER A 141 24.96 5.22 2.55
C SER A 141 24.79 4.11 3.57
N ILE A 142 25.88 3.65 4.16
CA ILE A 142 25.83 2.77 5.33
C ILE A 142 25.56 3.65 6.54
N ILE A 143 24.57 3.27 7.33
CA ILE A 143 24.21 3.98 8.57
C ILE A 143 24.19 3.01 9.75
N ALA A 144 24.32 3.51 10.97
CA ALA A 144 24.24 2.68 12.17
C ALA A 144 22.86 2.02 12.27
N PRO A 145 22.81 0.71 12.60
CA PRO A 145 21.55 -0.04 12.71
C PRO A 145 20.71 0.37 13.92
#